data_ddee36f54c6a87521c5431659e982878
#
_entry.id   ddee36f54c6a87521c5431659e982878
#
_cell.length_a   1.000
_cell.length_b   1.000
_cell.length_c   1.000
_cell.angle_alpha   90.00
_cell.angle_beta   90.00
_cell.angle_gamma   90.00
#
_symmetry.space_group_name_H-M   'P 1'
#
loop_
_entity.id
_entity.type
_entity.pdbx_description
1 polymer ?
#
loop_
_entity_poly.entity_id
_entity_poly.type
_entity_poly.pdbx_seq_one_letter_code
_entity_poly.pdbx_strand_id
1 'polypeptide(L)'
;MLVAAGGAFAQKGETVKIAWLDPLSGLMAAVGTNQLKSFQFISEEFNRKNASGVKFEIIGIDNKLSPQETTSALRSAMDQGARYVVQGNGSGPALAIMDALEKHNARNPGKEVVYLNYAAVDPDLTNSKCSYWHFRLDADTSMKMEALTTFMKDHAEIKKVY
;
A
#
# COMPACT_ATOMS: atom_id res chain seq x y z
N MET A 1 33.86 12.08 -15.28
CA MET A 1 32.85 12.70 -14.43
C MET A 1 32.18 11.55 -13.64
N LEU A 2 32.60 11.30 -12.39
CA LEU A 2 32.00 10.27 -11.55
C LEU A 2 30.68 10.82 -11.01
N VAL A 3 29.56 10.24 -11.45
CA VAL A 3 28.27 10.44 -10.80
C VAL A 3 28.26 9.54 -9.55
N ALA A 4 28.46 10.15 -8.38
CA ALA A 4 28.24 9.47 -7.12
C ALA A 4 26.74 9.19 -7.02
N ALA A 5 26.35 7.92 -7.21
CA ALA A 5 25.03 7.43 -6.84
C ALA A 5 24.93 7.52 -5.31
N GLY A 6 24.40 8.64 -4.82
CA GLY A 6 24.06 8.82 -3.42
C GLY A 6 22.94 7.84 -3.08
N GLY A 7 23.28 6.68 -2.51
CA GLY A 7 22.30 5.77 -1.94
C GLY A 7 21.53 6.53 -0.86
N ALA A 8 20.19 6.59 -0.99
CA ALA A 8 19.32 7.10 0.05
C ALA A 8 19.29 6.09 1.20
N PHE A 9 20.31 6.11 2.03
CA PHE A 9 20.27 5.44 3.33
C PHE A 9 19.50 6.34 4.29
N ALA A 10 18.44 5.82 4.88
CA ALA A 10 17.78 6.48 5.99
C ALA A 10 18.83 6.80 7.07
N GLN A 11 19.00 8.08 7.40
CA GLN A 11 19.98 8.51 8.38
C GLN A 11 19.49 8.16 9.77
N LYS A 12 20.39 7.73 10.65
CA LYS A 12 20.08 7.46 12.05
C LYS A 12 19.42 8.69 12.70
N GLY A 13 18.21 8.48 13.25
CA GLY A 13 17.38 9.54 13.82
C GLY A 13 16.33 10.13 12.86
N GLU A 14 16.28 9.68 11.59
CA GLU A 14 15.25 10.09 10.63
C GLU A 14 13.88 9.52 11.03
N THR A 15 12.81 10.29 10.76
CA THR A 15 11.43 9.81 10.84
C THR A 15 10.92 9.52 9.42
N VAL A 16 10.66 8.24 9.16
CA VAL A 16 10.06 7.79 7.90
C VAL A 16 8.54 7.85 8.05
N LYS A 17 7.92 8.72 7.25
CA LYS A 17 6.45 8.87 7.21
C LYS A 17 5.86 7.92 6.20
N ILE A 18 4.92 7.10 6.64
CA ILE A 18 4.17 6.13 5.85
C ILE A 18 2.70 6.54 5.86
N ALA A 19 2.17 6.90 4.70
CA ALA A 19 0.76 7.21 4.55
C ALA A 19 -0.06 5.93 4.41
N TRP A 20 -1.05 5.74 5.26
CA TRP A 20 -2.03 4.67 5.18
C TRP A 20 -3.34 5.26 4.65
N LEU A 21 -3.75 4.85 3.43
CA LEU A 21 -4.86 5.43 2.67
C LEU A 21 -5.96 4.40 2.45
N ASP A 22 -6.82 4.21 3.43
CA ASP A 22 -7.93 3.26 3.34
C ASP A 22 -9.18 3.80 4.06
N PRO A 23 -10.37 3.17 3.92
CA PRO A 23 -11.61 3.74 4.44
C PRO A 23 -11.62 3.76 5.98
N LEU A 24 -11.81 4.96 6.54
CA LEU A 24 -12.07 5.19 7.96
C LEU A 24 -13.51 5.60 8.22
N SER A 25 -14.31 5.74 7.16
CA SER A 25 -15.74 6.05 7.22
C SER A 25 -16.55 5.12 6.30
N GLY A 26 -17.88 5.16 6.44
CA GLY A 26 -18.79 4.34 5.63
C GLY A 26 -18.76 2.85 5.98
N LEU A 27 -19.20 2.02 5.03
CA LEU A 27 -19.41 0.57 5.23
C LEU A 27 -18.14 -0.18 5.64
N MET A 28 -17.00 0.24 5.16
CA MET A 28 -15.70 -0.40 5.42
C MET A 28 -14.93 0.21 6.60
N ALA A 29 -15.52 1.16 7.33
CA ALA A 29 -14.85 1.86 8.43
C ALA A 29 -14.29 0.92 9.52
N ALA A 30 -15.03 -0.11 9.88
CA ALA A 30 -14.58 -1.07 10.89
C ALA A 30 -13.33 -1.85 10.44
N VAL A 31 -13.29 -2.26 9.17
CA VAL A 31 -12.14 -2.96 8.58
C VAL A 31 -10.94 -2.01 8.54
N GLY A 32 -11.12 -0.84 7.96
CA GLY A 32 -10.03 0.15 7.84
C GLY A 32 -9.48 0.59 9.20
N THR A 33 -10.35 0.87 10.17
CA THR A 33 -9.91 1.25 11.52
C THR A 33 -9.08 0.15 12.19
N ASN A 34 -9.48 -1.11 12.08
CA ASN A 34 -8.71 -2.23 12.64
C ASN A 34 -7.35 -2.39 11.96
N GLN A 35 -7.31 -2.26 10.64
CA GLN A 35 -6.07 -2.33 9.88
C GLN A 35 -5.12 -1.18 10.24
N LEU A 36 -5.62 0.06 10.30
CA LEU A 36 -4.80 1.22 10.71
C LEU A 36 -4.20 1.02 12.10
N LYS A 37 -4.99 0.57 13.07
CA LYS A 37 -4.50 0.26 14.43
C LYS A 37 -3.40 -0.80 14.42
N SER A 38 -3.51 -1.82 13.55
CA SER A 38 -2.49 -2.84 13.41
C SER A 38 -1.17 -2.27 12.87
N PHE A 39 -1.24 -1.41 11.86
CA PHE A 39 -0.06 -0.72 11.32
C PHE A 39 0.58 0.20 12.37
N GLN A 40 -0.22 0.96 13.10
CA GLN A 40 0.25 1.84 14.18
C GLN A 40 0.93 1.03 15.29
N PHE A 41 0.31 -0.04 15.77
CA PHE A 41 0.86 -0.91 16.80
C PHE A 41 2.21 -1.50 16.39
N ILE A 42 2.31 -2.04 15.17
CA ILE A 42 3.57 -2.60 14.66
C ILE A 42 4.64 -1.52 14.55
N SER A 43 4.28 -0.34 14.05
CA SER A 43 5.19 0.81 13.96
C SER A 43 5.73 1.22 15.34
N GLU A 44 4.87 1.28 16.36
CA GLU A 44 5.25 1.58 17.76
C GLU A 44 6.21 0.52 18.33
N GLU A 45 5.95 -0.78 18.05
CA GLU A 45 6.84 -1.87 18.46
C GLU A 45 8.22 -1.77 17.81
N PHE A 46 8.29 -1.46 16.52
CA PHE A 46 9.55 -1.22 15.83
C PHE A 46 10.28 0.00 16.40
N ASN A 47 9.57 1.09 16.64
CA ASN A 47 10.13 2.31 17.20
C ASN A 47 10.67 2.09 18.62
N ARG A 48 9.99 1.27 19.43
CA ARG A 48 10.43 0.92 20.77
C ARG A 48 11.73 0.10 20.77
N LYS A 49 11.86 -0.83 19.86
CA LYS A 49 13.08 -1.65 19.68
C LYS A 49 14.20 -0.84 19.04
N ASN A 50 13.87 0.07 18.17
CA ASN A 50 14.73 1.00 17.44
C ASN A 50 16.05 0.41 16.91
N ALA A 51 16.01 -0.83 16.44
CA ALA A 51 17.19 -1.54 15.96
C ALA A 51 17.85 -0.86 14.74
N SER A 52 17.05 -0.19 13.91
CA SER A 52 17.51 0.54 12.73
C SER A 52 17.98 1.96 13.03
N GLY A 53 17.63 2.51 14.20
CA GLY A 53 17.82 3.91 14.54
C GLY A 53 16.90 4.88 13.77
N VAL A 54 15.94 4.36 13.01
CA VAL A 54 14.94 5.10 12.24
C VAL A 54 13.59 4.99 12.94
N LYS A 55 12.83 6.08 12.99
CA LYS A 55 11.45 6.07 13.51
C LYS A 55 10.46 5.96 12.35
N PHE A 56 9.38 5.21 12.57
CA PHE A 56 8.26 5.11 11.63
C PHE A 56 7.04 5.84 12.19
N GLU A 57 6.43 6.67 11.36
CA GLU A 57 5.18 7.39 11.65
C GLU A 57 4.12 6.96 10.64
N ILE A 58 3.00 6.45 11.15
CA ILE A 58 1.85 6.07 10.30
C ILE A 58 0.84 7.22 10.25
N ILE A 59 0.65 7.79 9.07
CA ILE A 59 -0.33 8.85 8.81
C ILE A 59 -1.56 8.21 8.19
N GLY A 60 -2.62 8.01 8.99
CA GLY A 60 -3.90 7.47 8.51
C GLY A 60 -4.76 8.56 7.88
N ILE A 61 -5.18 8.38 6.63
CA ILE A 61 -6.08 9.30 5.93
C ILE A 61 -7.23 8.51 5.31
N ASP A 62 -8.45 8.93 5.58
CA ASP A 62 -9.67 8.33 5.04
C ASP A 62 -9.79 8.57 3.53
N ASN A 63 -9.80 7.52 2.74
CA ASN A 63 -10.03 7.58 1.30
C ASN A 63 -11.49 7.31 0.91
N LYS A 64 -12.37 7.04 1.89
CA LYS A 64 -13.79 6.72 1.71
C LYS A 64 -14.07 5.62 0.67
N LEU A 65 -13.09 4.77 0.40
CA LEU A 65 -13.12 3.75 -0.67
C LEU A 65 -13.37 4.33 -2.08
N SER A 66 -13.05 5.58 -2.30
CA SER A 66 -13.28 6.33 -3.54
C SER A 66 -11.96 6.64 -4.25
N PRO A 67 -11.82 6.39 -5.57
CA PRO A 67 -10.64 6.79 -6.33
C PRO A 67 -10.32 8.29 -6.26
N GLN A 68 -11.35 9.14 -6.28
CA GLN A 68 -11.20 10.60 -6.21
C GLN A 68 -10.68 11.05 -4.84
N GLU A 69 -11.30 10.54 -3.75
CA GLU A 69 -10.85 10.82 -2.39
C GLU A 69 -9.45 10.26 -2.13
N THR A 70 -9.15 9.10 -2.69
CA THR A 70 -7.80 8.50 -2.61
C THR A 70 -6.74 9.40 -3.24
N THR A 71 -7.04 10.00 -4.40
CA THR A 71 -6.12 10.95 -5.04
C THR A 71 -5.91 12.20 -4.18
N SER A 72 -6.95 12.70 -3.53
CA SER A 72 -6.86 13.85 -2.62
C SER A 72 -6.08 13.50 -1.36
N ALA A 73 -6.34 12.35 -0.76
CA ALA A 73 -5.63 11.83 0.39
C ALA A 73 -4.13 11.62 0.09
N LEU A 74 -3.80 11.08 -1.09
CA LEU A 74 -2.43 10.89 -1.55
C LEU A 74 -1.68 12.23 -1.64
N ARG A 75 -2.28 13.26 -2.20
CA ARG A 75 -1.68 14.61 -2.26
C ARG A 75 -1.40 15.14 -0.85
N SER A 76 -2.41 15.08 0.02
CA SER A 76 -2.25 15.50 1.42
C SER A 76 -1.13 14.74 2.14
N ALA A 77 -0.98 13.44 1.89
CA ALA A 77 0.11 12.64 2.45
C ALA A 77 1.49 13.08 1.94
N MET A 78 1.61 13.31 0.64
CA MET A 78 2.86 13.80 0.03
C MET A 78 3.25 15.19 0.54
N ASP A 79 2.28 16.09 0.73
CA ASP A 79 2.49 17.43 1.29
C ASP A 79 2.97 17.36 2.75
N GLN A 80 2.58 16.31 3.50
CA GLN A 80 3.07 16.01 4.84
C GLN A 80 4.45 15.32 4.84
N GLY A 81 5.02 15.07 3.67
CA GLY A 81 6.35 14.46 3.51
C GLY A 81 6.37 12.94 3.48
N ALA A 82 5.22 12.27 3.32
CA ALA A 82 5.20 10.82 3.13
C ALA A 82 5.86 10.43 1.80
N ARG A 83 6.71 9.41 1.85
CA ARG A 83 7.38 8.80 0.69
C ARG A 83 6.97 7.36 0.45
N TYR A 84 6.25 6.78 1.39
CA TYR A 84 5.70 5.44 1.32
C TYR A 84 4.20 5.54 1.52
N VAL A 85 3.47 4.87 0.63
CA VAL A 85 2.00 4.81 0.67
C VAL A 85 1.59 3.37 0.83
N VAL A 86 0.70 3.10 1.76
CA VAL A 86 0.12 1.79 2.02
C VAL A 86 -1.38 1.89 1.79
N GLN A 87 -1.93 1.00 0.97
CA GLN A 87 -3.37 0.91 0.70
C GLN A 87 -3.70 -0.52 0.27
N GLY A 88 -4.88 -1.01 0.62
CA GLY A 88 -5.29 -2.38 0.29
C GLY A 88 -6.77 -2.55 -0.01
N ASN A 89 -7.64 -1.72 0.52
CA ASN A 89 -9.08 -1.89 0.32
C ASN A 89 -9.52 -1.25 -1.02
N GLY A 90 -9.82 -2.12 -1.98
CA GLY A 90 -10.36 -1.74 -3.28
C GLY A 90 -9.33 -1.49 -4.38
N SER A 91 -9.50 -2.17 -5.51
CA SER A 91 -8.62 -2.06 -6.67
C SER A 91 -8.78 -0.75 -7.44
N GLY A 92 -9.95 -0.09 -7.36
CA GLY A 92 -10.16 1.25 -7.92
C GLY A 92 -9.28 2.32 -7.24
N PRO A 93 -9.29 2.45 -5.90
CA PRO A 93 -8.32 3.23 -5.15
C PRO A 93 -6.86 2.91 -5.46
N ALA A 94 -6.50 1.62 -5.54
CA ALA A 94 -5.15 1.18 -5.88
C ALA A 94 -4.70 1.73 -7.24
N LEU A 95 -5.53 1.59 -8.26
CA LEU A 95 -5.25 2.11 -9.61
C LEU A 95 -5.09 3.63 -9.61
N ALA A 96 -5.93 4.35 -8.86
CA ALA A 96 -5.82 5.80 -8.74
C ALA A 96 -4.50 6.25 -8.11
N ILE A 97 -3.99 5.52 -7.12
CA ILE A 97 -2.66 5.75 -6.53
C ILE A 97 -1.58 5.52 -7.59
N MET A 98 -1.62 4.39 -8.29
CA MET A 98 -0.62 4.03 -9.31
C MET A 98 -0.53 5.10 -10.39
N ASP A 99 -1.67 5.52 -10.97
CA ASP A 99 -1.73 6.56 -12.00
C ASP A 99 -1.21 7.92 -11.52
N ALA A 100 -1.50 8.28 -10.28
CA ALA A 100 -1.04 9.53 -9.68
C ALA A 100 0.47 9.50 -9.39
N LEU A 101 0.99 8.38 -8.88
CA LEU A 101 2.41 8.23 -8.56
C LEU A 101 3.27 8.17 -9.82
N GLU A 102 2.82 7.52 -10.88
CA GLU A 102 3.55 7.50 -12.15
C GLU A 102 3.80 8.93 -12.65
N LYS A 103 2.76 9.78 -12.60
CA LYS A 103 2.86 11.20 -12.99
C LYS A 103 3.71 12.03 -12.02
N HIS A 104 3.60 11.75 -10.73
CA HIS A 104 4.36 12.46 -9.70
C HIS A 104 5.85 12.14 -9.80
N ASN A 105 6.19 10.86 -9.82
CA ASN A 105 7.56 10.39 -9.79
C ASN A 105 8.33 10.79 -11.07
N ALA A 106 7.67 10.75 -12.23
CA ALA A 106 8.26 11.23 -13.49
C ALA A 106 8.62 12.73 -13.46
N ARG A 107 7.91 13.54 -12.67
CA ARG A 107 8.11 15.00 -12.58
C ARG A 107 9.00 15.43 -11.43
N ASN A 108 9.24 14.55 -10.46
CA ASN A 108 9.93 14.88 -9.22
C ASN A 108 11.06 13.88 -8.91
N PRO A 109 12.11 13.80 -9.76
CA PRO A 109 13.23 12.90 -9.51
C PRO A 109 13.92 13.24 -8.17
N GLY A 110 14.24 12.20 -7.38
CA GLY A 110 14.78 12.33 -6.02
C GLY A 110 13.70 12.57 -4.95
N LYS A 111 12.43 12.64 -5.35
CA LYS A 111 11.27 12.78 -4.46
C LYS A 111 10.20 11.74 -4.76
N GLU A 112 10.63 10.61 -5.25
CA GLU A 112 9.74 9.51 -5.62
C GLU A 112 8.98 8.98 -4.40
N VAL A 113 7.79 8.47 -4.66
CA VAL A 113 6.91 7.83 -3.68
C VAL A 113 6.65 6.40 -4.10
N VAL A 114 6.75 5.47 -3.16
CA VAL A 114 6.53 4.04 -3.38
C VAL A 114 5.18 3.63 -2.80
N TYR A 115 4.44 2.80 -3.54
CA TYR A 115 3.16 2.25 -3.13
C TYR A 115 3.29 0.76 -2.77
N LEU A 116 2.91 0.42 -1.54
CA LEU A 116 2.84 -0.93 -1.00
C LEU A 116 1.37 -1.34 -0.89
N ASN A 117 0.92 -2.16 -1.81
CA ASN A 117 -0.42 -2.70 -1.87
C ASN A 117 -0.50 -3.98 -1.03
N TYR A 118 -1.20 -3.96 0.09
CA TYR A 118 -1.27 -5.12 0.98
C TYR A 118 -2.48 -6.04 0.75
N ALA A 119 -3.51 -5.61 -0.03
CA ALA A 119 -4.73 -6.42 -0.20
C ALA A 119 -5.57 -6.13 -1.47
N ALA A 120 -5.26 -5.14 -2.30
CA ALA A 120 -5.99 -4.93 -3.56
C ALA A 120 -5.58 -5.99 -4.58
N VAL A 121 -6.54 -6.78 -5.04
CA VAL A 121 -6.32 -8.11 -5.64
C VAL A 121 -6.57 -8.19 -7.15
N ASP A 122 -6.84 -7.09 -7.83
CA ASP A 122 -7.01 -7.10 -9.28
C ASP A 122 -5.70 -7.57 -9.96
N PRO A 123 -5.73 -8.63 -10.79
CA PRO A 123 -4.55 -9.13 -11.49
C PRO A 123 -3.88 -8.09 -12.38
N ASP A 124 -4.65 -7.19 -12.98
CA ASP A 124 -4.12 -6.17 -13.89
C ASP A 124 -3.16 -5.20 -13.23
N LEU A 125 -3.24 -5.00 -11.91
CA LEU A 125 -2.34 -4.11 -11.17
C LEU A 125 -0.86 -4.54 -11.26
N THR A 126 -0.59 -5.81 -11.53
CA THR A 126 0.76 -6.36 -11.72
C THR A 126 1.00 -6.96 -13.10
N ASN A 127 0.02 -6.84 -14.01
CA ASN A 127 0.09 -7.27 -15.40
C ASN A 127 0.01 -6.06 -16.35
N SER A 128 -1.14 -5.87 -17.00
CA SER A 128 -1.32 -4.85 -18.04
C SER A 128 -1.13 -3.41 -17.55
N LYS A 129 -1.32 -3.17 -16.27
CA LYS A 129 -1.20 -1.85 -15.60
C LYS A 129 -0.04 -1.78 -14.61
N CYS A 130 0.94 -2.70 -14.70
CA CYS A 130 2.05 -2.71 -13.76
C CYS A 130 2.81 -1.38 -13.77
N SER A 131 3.28 -0.97 -12.60
CA SER A 131 4.11 0.22 -12.40
C SER A 131 5.36 -0.15 -11.61
N TYR A 132 6.50 0.45 -11.93
CA TYR A 132 7.75 0.29 -11.21
C TYR A 132 7.65 0.72 -9.72
N TRP A 133 6.70 1.59 -9.41
CA TRP A 133 6.50 2.17 -8.08
C TRP A 133 5.47 1.44 -7.22
N HIS A 134 4.90 0.33 -7.73
CA HIS A 134 3.86 -0.44 -7.06
C HIS A 134 4.36 -1.85 -6.71
N PHE A 135 4.20 -2.23 -5.45
CA PHE A 135 4.55 -3.56 -4.94
C PHE A 135 3.33 -4.17 -4.25
N ARG A 136 2.84 -5.30 -4.77
CA ARG A 136 1.75 -6.04 -4.16
C ARG A 136 2.30 -7.13 -3.24
N LEU A 137 1.79 -7.17 -2.00
CA LEU A 137 2.22 -8.11 -0.96
C LEU A 137 1.29 -9.32 -0.80
N ASP A 138 0.07 -9.26 -1.38
CA ASP A 138 -0.93 -10.33 -1.35
C ASP A 138 -1.10 -10.98 -2.72
N ALA A 139 -1.61 -12.23 -2.74
CA ALA A 139 -1.99 -12.93 -3.96
C ALA A 139 -3.17 -12.21 -4.66
N ASP A 140 -3.16 -12.21 -5.98
CA ASP A 140 -4.30 -11.69 -6.74
C ASP A 140 -5.47 -12.69 -6.80
N THR A 141 -6.59 -12.24 -7.38
CA THR A 141 -7.80 -13.05 -7.47
C THR A 141 -7.58 -14.32 -8.28
N SER A 142 -6.77 -14.29 -9.34
CA SER A 142 -6.50 -15.47 -10.18
C SER A 142 -5.74 -16.52 -9.39
N MET A 143 -4.70 -16.12 -8.66
CA MET A 143 -3.92 -17.01 -7.79
C MET A 143 -4.78 -17.61 -6.67
N LYS A 144 -5.64 -16.79 -6.05
CA LYS A 144 -6.57 -17.25 -4.99
C LYS A 144 -7.58 -18.25 -5.53
N MET A 145 -8.12 -18.00 -6.72
CA MET A 145 -9.08 -18.92 -7.37
C MET A 145 -8.41 -20.20 -7.84
N GLU A 146 -7.20 -20.16 -8.33
CA GLU A 146 -6.45 -21.35 -8.68
C GLU A 146 -6.20 -22.24 -7.47
N ALA A 147 -5.76 -21.66 -6.35
CA ALA A 147 -5.59 -22.40 -5.10
C ALA A 147 -6.90 -23.04 -4.62
N LEU A 148 -7.99 -22.27 -4.63
CA LEU A 148 -9.31 -22.76 -4.23
C LEU A 148 -9.79 -23.90 -5.13
N THR A 149 -9.71 -23.74 -6.44
CA THR A 149 -10.17 -24.77 -7.40
C THR A 149 -9.30 -26.03 -7.37
N THR A 150 -8.01 -25.90 -7.12
CA THR A 150 -7.10 -27.03 -6.90
C THR A 150 -7.51 -27.80 -5.65
N PHE A 151 -7.73 -27.11 -4.52
CA PHE A 151 -8.25 -27.73 -3.30
C PHE A 151 -9.59 -28.48 -3.54
N MET A 152 -10.53 -27.85 -4.27
CA MET A 152 -11.83 -28.47 -4.57
C MET A 152 -11.71 -29.72 -5.46
N LYS A 153 -10.72 -29.81 -6.34
CA LYS A 153 -10.48 -31.02 -7.15
C LYS A 153 -10.08 -32.22 -6.29
N ASP A 154 -9.29 -31.96 -5.26
CA ASP A 154 -8.82 -32.99 -4.33
C ASP A 154 -9.90 -33.36 -3.30
N HIS A 155 -11.00 -32.60 -3.22
CA HIS A 155 -12.13 -32.77 -2.29
C HIS A 155 -13.46 -32.92 -3.03
N ALA A 156 -13.62 -34.06 -3.73
CA ALA A 156 -14.77 -34.34 -4.57
C ALA A 156 -16.11 -34.45 -3.78
N GLU A 157 -16.06 -34.53 -2.47
CA GLU A 157 -17.20 -34.46 -1.56
C GLU A 157 -17.84 -33.07 -1.48
N ILE A 158 -17.11 -31.99 -1.83
CA ILE A 158 -17.62 -30.63 -1.85
C ILE A 158 -18.57 -30.46 -3.05
N LYS A 159 -19.88 -30.40 -2.79
CA LYS A 159 -20.90 -30.27 -3.85
C LYS A 159 -21.51 -28.89 -3.97
N LYS A 160 -21.33 -28.01 -2.99
CA LYS A 160 -21.85 -26.63 -2.98
C LYS A 160 -20.89 -25.67 -2.36
N VAL A 161 -20.79 -24.48 -2.96
CA VAL A 161 -20.05 -23.33 -2.44
C VAL A 161 -21.01 -22.14 -2.40
N TYR A 162 -20.98 -21.38 -1.31
CA TYR A 162 -21.87 -20.24 -1.09
C TYR A 162 -21.06 -18.93 -1.05
#